data_a99bb8262cab5365c2b406bd0832aa30
#
_entry.id   a99bb8262cab5365c2b406bd0832aa30
#
_cell.length_a   1.000
_cell.length_b   1.000
_cell.length_c   1.000
_cell.angle_alpha   90.00
_cell.angle_beta   90.00
_cell.angle_gamma   90.00
#
_symmetry.space_group_name_H-M   'P 1'
#
loop_
_entity.id
_entity.type
_entity.pdbx_description
1 polymer ?
#
loop_
_entity_poly.entity_id
_entity_poly.type
_entity_poly.pdbx_seq_one_letter_code
_entity_poly.pdbx_strand_id
1 'polypeptide(L)'
;MAKNDSIHEEESAILDEATHLLPPSSEARDADSETSSTTPAWDSFKDFEGLPWWQQPSVYWLLGPYIIFTLAFGGVMVPKLDLILQLVCRQYFADEHSRNPDAVFQPVLLGSENPQCDIPEVQANVAKFMLVMNLFTGILSAIVAPKIGHLSDRYGRTRLMALASVGGILAEFITILVARYPDVISYRWLLLGSAFDGMTGSFTTGSIMTQSYTSDCTPPSKRAVSMGYVHACLFTGLAFGPLLAGYFVKWTGSLLSIFYVVMGCHIAFMLFVWLVVPESLSQRKQLVAREKYQKDKELQSPVSPSWVNTLRTANPLAPLKALYPTGPGTSPALRRNLIALAINDTIILGASMAAGAVIVLYCGRTYHWDLLEKSEFVSLLSLVRVVVLMGIYPIINYFGRIRPAARRRRESGVAAVERNRGADELDVLILRIALTSDVIGSLGYVFARSSRVFVVSGMMTAVGGLGSATGQAMITKHVPSERVGQLLGAIGMMHALARVLGPVLFNGVYALTVGHFDQGIFVLLASVFGFALVVSFAIKPYVVWEDEPEDERRPLNQTEEAFTVPDGQVPLDEEDQVRF
;
A
#
# COMPACT_ATOMS: atom_id res chain seq x y z
N MET A 1 8.51 -45.81 62.17
CA MET A 1 8.30 -44.34 62.15
C MET A 1 8.66 -43.69 60.83
N ALA A 2 9.48 -44.28 59.96
CA ALA A 2 9.94 -43.64 58.69
C ALA A 2 9.02 -43.89 57.44
N LYS A 3 7.87 -44.55 57.62
CA LYS A 3 6.96 -44.86 56.50
C LYS A 3 5.70 -43.98 56.49
N ASN A 4 5.48 -43.20 57.54
CA ASN A 4 4.35 -42.30 57.64
C ASN A 4 4.66 -40.86 57.13
N ASP A 5 5.95 -40.45 57.18
CA ASP A 5 6.36 -39.10 56.76
C ASP A 5 6.36 -38.95 55.23
N SER A 6 6.68 -40.04 54.48
CA SER A 6 6.69 -40.00 53.00
C SER A 6 5.28 -39.92 52.39
N ILE A 7 4.25 -40.43 53.11
CA ILE A 7 2.85 -40.36 52.64
C ILE A 7 2.29 -38.95 52.84
N HIS A 8 2.68 -38.24 53.91
CA HIS A 8 2.28 -36.86 54.14
C HIS A 8 2.97 -35.85 53.21
N GLU A 9 4.20 -36.13 52.79
CA GLU A 9 4.86 -35.30 51.76
C GLU A 9 4.25 -35.50 50.36
N GLU A 10 3.92 -36.73 49.97
CA GLU A 10 3.21 -36.97 48.71
C GLU A 10 1.78 -36.42 48.71
N GLU A 11 1.03 -36.50 49.82
CA GLU A 11 -0.30 -35.89 49.94
C GLU A 11 -0.22 -34.35 49.90
N SER A 12 0.79 -33.71 50.49
CA SER A 12 0.94 -32.27 50.45
C SER A 12 1.34 -31.78 49.07
N ALA A 13 2.17 -32.53 48.33
CA ALA A 13 2.55 -32.18 46.93
C ALA A 13 1.35 -32.32 45.97
N ILE A 14 0.49 -33.33 46.16
CA ILE A 14 -0.74 -33.52 45.37
C ILE A 14 -1.79 -32.43 45.68
N LEU A 15 -1.86 -31.98 46.94
CA LEU A 15 -2.74 -30.87 47.31
C LEU A 15 -2.28 -29.52 46.79
N ASP A 16 -0.98 -29.27 46.70
CA ASP A 16 -0.41 -28.06 46.10
C ASP A 16 -0.63 -28.02 44.56
N GLU A 17 -0.47 -29.16 43.90
CA GLU A 17 -0.72 -29.26 42.45
C GLU A 17 -2.24 -29.15 42.14
N ALA A 18 -3.10 -29.65 43.01
CA ALA A 18 -4.57 -29.52 42.89
C ALA A 18 -5.05 -28.07 43.13
N THR A 19 -4.37 -27.31 44.00
CA THR A 19 -4.73 -25.90 44.28
C THR A 19 -4.41 -24.98 43.08
N HIS A 20 -3.42 -25.32 42.26
CA HIS A 20 -3.14 -24.61 41.00
C HIS A 20 -4.14 -24.92 39.87
N LEU A 21 -4.95 -25.96 40.01
CA LEU A 21 -5.95 -26.36 38.99
C LEU A 21 -7.38 -25.94 39.34
N LEU A 22 -7.61 -25.38 40.54
CA LEU A 22 -8.93 -24.90 40.93
C LEU A 22 -9.16 -23.46 40.42
N PRO A 23 -10.33 -23.16 39.85
CA PRO A 23 -10.67 -21.79 39.49
C PRO A 23 -10.74 -20.91 40.76
N PRO A 24 -10.33 -19.63 40.69
CA PRO A 24 -10.33 -18.73 41.84
C PRO A 24 -11.71 -18.65 42.46
N SER A 25 -11.75 -18.68 43.81
CA SER A 25 -12.97 -18.65 44.62
C SER A 25 -13.84 -17.43 44.31
N SER A 26 -15.13 -17.54 44.54
CA SER A 26 -16.17 -16.58 44.19
C SER A 26 -15.99 -15.17 44.79
N GLU A 27 -15.11 -14.99 45.76
CA GLU A 27 -14.82 -13.67 46.36
C GLU A 27 -13.89 -12.79 45.50
N ALA A 28 -13.17 -13.35 44.50
CA ALA A 28 -12.40 -12.58 43.54
C ALA A 28 -13.23 -12.09 42.32
N ARG A 29 -14.53 -12.42 42.26
CA ARG A 29 -15.40 -12.04 41.14
C ARG A 29 -16.04 -10.68 41.25
N ASP A 30 -16.05 -10.05 42.42
CA ASP A 30 -16.76 -8.78 42.63
C ASP A 30 -15.86 -7.54 42.45
N ALA A 31 -14.55 -7.72 42.30
CA ALA A 31 -13.61 -6.61 42.07
C ALA A 31 -13.37 -6.25 40.60
N ASP A 32 -13.72 -7.12 39.64
CA ASP A 32 -13.46 -6.94 38.21
C ASP A 32 -14.70 -6.57 37.37
N SER A 33 -15.80 -6.13 37.98
CA SER A 33 -17.02 -5.74 37.27
C SER A 33 -17.04 -4.32 36.70
N GLU A 34 -15.90 -3.66 36.60
CA GLU A 34 -15.79 -2.39 35.85
C GLU A 34 -15.21 -2.64 34.45
N THR A 35 -16.14 -2.61 33.47
CA THR A 35 -15.91 -2.30 32.05
C THR A 35 -14.71 -2.98 31.39
N SER A 36 -14.72 -4.30 31.26
CA SER A 36 -13.85 -4.93 30.26
C SER A 36 -14.47 -4.76 28.88
N SER A 37 -13.91 -3.84 28.09
CA SER A 37 -14.16 -3.77 26.67
C SER A 37 -13.92 -5.14 26.03
N THR A 38 -14.95 -5.69 25.39
CA THR A 38 -15.05 -7.07 24.90
C THR A 38 -14.25 -7.36 23.64
N THR A 39 -13.14 -6.66 23.39
CA THR A 39 -12.27 -6.91 22.24
C THR A 39 -11.10 -7.82 22.63
N PRO A 40 -10.82 -8.90 21.86
CA PRO A 40 -9.65 -9.74 22.12
C PRO A 40 -8.38 -8.87 22.08
N ALA A 41 -7.56 -8.94 23.13
CA ALA A 41 -6.30 -8.22 23.16
C ALA A 41 -5.37 -8.78 22.07
N TRP A 42 -4.96 -7.92 21.12
CA TRP A 42 -3.94 -8.24 20.13
C TRP A 42 -2.59 -7.73 20.64
N ASP A 43 -1.53 -8.56 20.56
CA ASP A 43 -0.20 -8.24 21.14
C ASP A 43 0.37 -6.88 20.73
N SER A 44 0.09 -6.43 19.50
CA SER A 44 0.56 -5.11 19.06
C SER A 44 -0.10 -3.94 19.77
N PHE A 45 -1.26 -4.12 20.40
CA PHE A 45 -1.93 -3.07 21.16
C PHE A 45 -1.46 -2.97 22.61
N LYS A 46 -0.80 -3.99 23.15
CA LYS A 46 -0.28 -3.96 24.53
C LYS A 46 0.66 -2.78 24.79
N ASP A 47 1.48 -2.44 23.80
CA ASP A 47 2.40 -1.30 23.89
C ASP A 47 1.69 0.07 23.95
N PHE A 48 0.38 0.12 23.66
CA PHE A 48 -0.45 1.33 23.63
C PHE A 48 -1.57 1.29 24.69
N GLU A 49 -1.64 0.25 25.53
CA GLU A 49 -2.59 0.17 26.63
C GLU A 49 -2.33 1.27 27.67
N GLY A 50 -3.38 1.89 28.14
CA GLY A 50 -3.28 3.01 29.10
C GLY A 50 -3.05 4.40 28.49
N LEU A 51 -2.77 4.49 27.17
CA LEU A 51 -2.70 5.78 26.51
C LEU A 51 -4.11 6.34 26.22
N PRO A 52 -4.29 7.69 26.22
CA PRO A 52 -5.55 8.30 25.83
C PRO A 52 -5.89 7.97 24.37
N TRP A 53 -7.18 7.92 24.03
CA TRP A 53 -7.67 7.47 22.73
C TRP A 53 -7.06 8.22 21.53
N TRP A 54 -6.67 9.50 21.69
CA TRP A 54 -6.03 10.29 20.62
C TRP A 54 -4.57 9.93 20.37
N GLN A 55 -3.92 9.18 21.27
CA GLN A 55 -2.57 8.65 21.08
C GLN A 55 -2.57 7.18 20.67
N GLN A 56 -3.73 6.53 20.70
CA GLN A 56 -3.86 5.16 20.25
C GLN A 56 -3.94 5.11 18.71
N PRO A 57 -3.05 4.34 18.05
CA PRO A 57 -3.06 4.22 16.61
C PRO A 57 -4.31 3.50 16.12
N SER A 58 -4.96 4.06 15.09
CA SER A 58 -6.15 3.48 14.47
C SER A 58 -6.19 3.83 12.98
N VAL A 59 -6.69 2.89 12.17
CA VAL A 59 -6.88 3.12 10.74
C VAL A 59 -7.80 4.31 10.46
N TYR A 60 -8.76 4.57 11.34
CA TYR A 60 -9.72 5.66 11.17
C TYR A 60 -9.07 7.05 11.19
N TRP A 61 -7.94 7.25 11.90
CA TRP A 61 -7.16 8.49 11.83
C TRP A 61 -6.65 8.78 10.43
N LEU A 62 -6.36 7.72 9.66
CA LEU A 62 -5.78 7.85 8.34
C LEU A 62 -6.83 7.96 7.24
N LEU A 63 -8.02 7.33 7.38
CA LEU A 63 -9.03 7.30 6.31
C LEU A 63 -9.49 8.71 5.88
N GLY A 64 -9.72 9.61 6.84
CA GLY A 64 -10.15 10.99 6.56
C GLY A 64 -9.18 11.75 5.65
N PRO A 65 -7.93 11.98 6.06
CA PRO A 65 -6.95 12.66 5.22
C PRO A 65 -6.62 11.88 3.95
N TYR A 66 -6.65 10.56 3.97
CA TYR A 66 -6.35 9.73 2.81
C TYR A 66 -7.40 9.84 1.70
N ILE A 67 -8.70 9.98 2.04
CA ILE A 67 -9.75 10.22 1.03
C ILE A 67 -9.56 11.57 0.34
N ILE A 68 -9.15 12.61 1.07
CA ILE A 68 -8.85 13.93 0.50
C ILE A 68 -7.64 13.84 -0.44
N PHE A 69 -6.60 13.12 -0.01
CA PHE A 69 -5.42 12.85 -0.83
C PHE A 69 -5.77 12.11 -2.12
N THR A 70 -6.59 11.07 -2.05
CA THR A 70 -6.99 10.27 -3.24
C THR A 70 -7.94 11.02 -4.16
N LEU A 71 -8.81 11.89 -3.63
CA LEU A 71 -9.63 12.81 -4.43
C LEU A 71 -8.76 13.81 -5.19
N ALA A 72 -7.73 14.38 -4.54
CA ALA A 72 -6.76 15.27 -5.19
C ALA A 72 -5.96 14.53 -6.26
N PHE A 73 -5.49 13.31 -5.94
CA PHE A 73 -4.77 12.45 -6.88
C PHE A 73 -5.61 12.12 -8.12
N GLY A 74 -6.86 11.68 -7.95
CA GLY A 74 -7.77 11.40 -9.07
C GLY A 74 -8.14 12.67 -9.83
N GLY A 75 -8.38 13.76 -9.10
CA GLY A 75 -8.80 15.04 -9.68
C GLY A 75 -7.75 15.70 -10.57
N VAL A 76 -6.47 15.52 -10.28
CA VAL A 76 -5.39 16.12 -11.08
C VAL A 76 -5.10 15.38 -12.40
N MET A 77 -5.54 14.12 -12.55
CA MET A 77 -5.14 13.28 -13.69
C MET A 77 -5.52 13.88 -15.04
N VAL A 78 -6.77 14.29 -15.22
CA VAL A 78 -7.26 14.87 -16.47
C VAL A 78 -6.72 16.29 -16.71
N PRO A 79 -6.81 17.23 -15.74
CA PRO A 79 -6.23 18.57 -15.90
C PRO A 79 -4.74 18.58 -16.21
N LYS A 80 -3.96 17.66 -15.64
CA LYS A 80 -2.51 17.55 -15.89
C LYS A 80 -2.21 17.09 -17.31
N LEU A 81 -3.01 16.13 -17.81
CA LEU A 81 -2.88 15.68 -19.19
C LEU A 81 -3.19 16.83 -20.17
N ASP A 82 -4.28 17.56 -19.92
CA ASP A 82 -4.68 18.71 -20.75
C ASP A 82 -3.63 19.83 -20.74
N LEU A 83 -3.09 20.16 -19.55
CA LEU A 83 -1.98 21.11 -19.43
C LEU A 83 -0.76 20.67 -20.26
N ILE A 84 -0.36 19.39 -20.18
CA ILE A 84 0.78 18.88 -20.95
C ILE A 84 0.50 18.98 -22.46
N LEU A 85 -0.71 18.63 -22.90
CA LEU A 85 -1.13 18.75 -24.30
C LEU A 85 -0.97 20.20 -24.79
N GLN A 86 -1.52 21.15 -24.04
CA GLN A 86 -1.47 22.57 -24.42
C GLN A 86 -0.04 23.13 -24.42
N LEU A 87 0.80 22.75 -23.46
CA LEU A 87 2.21 23.18 -23.40
C LEU A 87 3.05 22.60 -24.55
N VAL A 88 2.87 21.31 -24.88
CA VAL A 88 3.56 20.65 -26.00
C VAL A 88 3.10 21.25 -27.34
N CYS A 89 1.80 21.47 -27.50
CA CYS A 89 1.21 22.11 -28.66
C CYS A 89 1.79 23.51 -28.89
N ARG A 90 1.84 24.30 -27.81
CA ARG A 90 2.43 25.65 -27.86
C ARG A 90 3.87 25.63 -28.33
N GLN A 91 4.68 24.72 -27.79
CA GLN A 91 6.08 24.59 -28.21
C GLN A 91 6.20 24.13 -29.68
N TYR A 92 5.35 23.18 -30.10
CA TYR A 92 5.33 22.66 -31.46
C TYR A 92 5.08 23.79 -32.47
N PHE A 93 4.06 24.62 -32.25
CA PHE A 93 3.77 25.76 -33.16
C PHE A 93 4.79 26.87 -33.05
N ALA A 94 5.43 27.10 -31.89
CA ALA A 94 6.54 28.04 -31.79
C ALA A 94 7.76 27.58 -32.63
N ASP A 95 8.08 26.27 -32.56
CA ASP A 95 9.14 25.66 -33.36
C ASP A 95 8.81 25.68 -34.88
N GLU A 96 7.55 25.46 -35.25
CA GLU A 96 7.10 25.50 -36.65
C GLU A 96 7.10 26.93 -37.20
N HIS A 97 6.66 27.92 -36.42
CA HIS A 97 6.75 29.33 -36.80
C HIS A 97 8.21 29.80 -37.01
N SER A 98 9.14 29.27 -36.23
CA SER A 98 10.58 29.55 -36.40
C SER A 98 11.14 28.96 -37.71
N ARG A 99 10.55 27.87 -38.23
CA ARG A 99 10.92 27.23 -39.51
C ARG A 99 10.23 27.87 -40.70
N ASN A 100 8.96 28.25 -40.52
CA ASN A 100 8.09 28.83 -41.54
C ASN A 100 7.50 30.16 -41.02
N PRO A 101 8.22 31.30 -41.11
CA PRO A 101 7.75 32.58 -40.56
C PRO A 101 6.46 33.11 -41.18
N ASP A 102 6.14 32.68 -42.41
CA ASP A 102 4.94 33.08 -43.14
C ASP A 102 3.66 32.36 -42.69
N ALA A 103 3.80 31.29 -41.91
CA ALA A 103 2.67 30.54 -41.39
C ALA A 103 2.07 31.23 -40.14
N VAL A 104 0.81 31.61 -40.24
CA VAL A 104 0.07 32.25 -39.14
C VAL A 104 -0.65 31.18 -38.33
N PHE A 105 -0.25 30.96 -37.07
CA PHE A 105 -0.91 30.07 -36.10
C PHE A 105 -1.68 30.87 -35.06
N GLN A 106 -2.80 30.30 -34.59
CA GLN A 106 -3.52 30.91 -33.49
C GLN A 106 -2.74 30.72 -32.17
N PRO A 107 -2.73 31.71 -31.26
CA PRO A 107 -2.06 31.56 -29.99
C PRO A 107 -2.74 30.45 -29.14
N VAL A 108 -1.96 29.51 -28.62
CA VAL A 108 -2.45 28.44 -27.72
C VAL A 108 -2.68 29.04 -26.35
N LEU A 109 -3.94 29.11 -25.94
CA LEU A 109 -4.36 29.62 -24.62
C LEU A 109 -4.54 28.46 -23.64
N LEU A 110 -3.87 28.56 -22.48
CA LEU A 110 -3.97 27.53 -21.44
C LEU A 110 -5.37 27.55 -20.78
N GLY A 111 -6.00 26.38 -20.71
CA GLY A 111 -7.34 26.23 -20.13
C GLY A 111 -8.50 26.48 -21.07
N SER A 112 -8.27 26.72 -22.36
CA SER A 112 -9.27 26.83 -23.40
C SER A 112 -9.19 25.71 -24.42
N GLU A 113 -10.25 25.50 -25.18
CA GLU A 113 -10.24 24.56 -26.31
C GLU A 113 -9.31 25.08 -27.41
N ASN A 114 -8.38 24.24 -27.85
CA ASN A 114 -7.44 24.54 -28.90
C ASN A 114 -7.51 23.45 -29.99
N PRO A 115 -8.48 23.52 -30.94
CA PRO A 115 -8.66 22.47 -31.95
C PRO A 115 -7.44 22.18 -32.80
N GLN A 116 -6.56 23.21 -33.00
CA GLN A 116 -5.31 23.06 -33.73
C GLN A 116 -4.33 22.08 -33.04
N CYS A 117 -4.51 21.75 -31.74
CA CYS A 117 -3.67 20.82 -31.01
C CYS A 117 -4.02 19.34 -31.25
N ASP A 118 -5.14 19.05 -31.94
CA ASP A 118 -5.61 17.68 -32.20
C ASP A 118 -4.90 16.99 -33.39
N ILE A 119 -3.82 17.59 -33.90
CA ILE A 119 -3.03 17.00 -34.99
C ILE A 119 -2.20 15.81 -34.49
N PRO A 120 -1.97 14.79 -35.37
CA PRO A 120 -1.26 13.56 -34.99
C PRO A 120 0.14 13.80 -34.46
N GLU A 121 0.85 14.79 -34.96
CA GLU A 121 2.23 15.13 -34.60
C GLU A 121 2.32 15.63 -33.15
N VAL A 122 1.39 16.50 -32.75
CA VAL A 122 1.30 17.00 -31.36
C VAL A 122 0.93 15.87 -30.43
N GLN A 123 -0.09 15.06 -30.77
CA GLN A 123 -0.52 13.92 -29.97
C GLN A 123 0.62 12.90 -29.78
N ALA A 124 1.40 12.62 -30.83
CA ALA A 124 2.56 11.73 -30.74
C ALA A 124 3.65 12.28 -29.81
N ASN A 125 3.90 13.60 -29.83
CA ASN A 125 4.88 14.25 -28.96
C ASN A 125 4.42 14.23 -27.49
N VAL A 126 3.13 14.45 -27.22
CA VAL A 126 2.52 14.31 -25.89
C VAL A 126 2.69 12.89 -25.37
N ALA A 127 2.35 11.89 -26.19
CA ALA A 127 2.49 10.48 -25.81
C ALA A 127 3.94 10.11 -25.48
N LYS A 128 4.90 10.55 -26.27
CA LYS A 128 6.34 10.34 -26.00
C LYS A 128 6.77 11.02 -24.70
N PHE A 129 6.35 12.26 -24.48
CA PHE A 129 6.70 12.99 -23.27
C PHE A 129 6.12 12.35 -22.01
N MET A 130 4.84 11.96 -22.05
CA MET A 130 4.18 11.22 -20.97
C MET A 130 4.88 9.88 -20.68
N LEU A 131 5.29 9.14 -21.72
CA LEU A 131 6.07 7.93 -21.56
C LEU A 131 7.36 8.18 -20.79
N VAL A 132 8.11 9.21 -21.17
CA VAL A 132 9.37 9.57 -20.50
C VAL A 132 9.12 9.96 -19.05
N MET A 133 8.09 10.77 -18.74
CA MET A 133 7.70 11.12 -17.37
C MET A 133 7.39 9.87 -16.54
N ASN A 134 6.58 8.96 -17.08
CA ASN A 134 6.21 7.72 -16.39
C ASN A 134 7.41 6.80 -16.16
N LEU A 135 8.35 6.73 -17.10
CA LEU A 135 9.60 5.98 -16.95
C LEU A 135 10.45 6.56 -15.81
N PHE A 136 10.65 7.88 -15.77
CA PHE A 136 11.40 8.53 -14.69
C PHE A 136 10.78 8.24 -13.31
N THR A 137 9.49 8.53 -13.15
CA THR A 137 8.79 8.26 -11.89
C THR A 137 8.81 6.78 -11.54
N GLY A 138 8.54 5.89 -12.50
CA GLY A 138 8.45 4.44 -12.27
C GLY A 138 9.78 3.83 -11.86
N ILE A 139 10.87 4.12 -12.57
CA ILE A 139 12.20 3.57 -12.29
C ILE A 139 12.72 4.09 -10.94
N LEU A 140 12.62 5.40 -10.69
CA LEU A 140 13.05 5.96 -9.41
C LEU A 140 12.21 5.42 -8.24
N SER A 141 10.91 5.32 -8.40
CA SER A 141 10.00 4.75 -7.41
C SER A 141 10.33 3.27 -7.12
N ALA A 142 10.65 2.47 -8.16
CA ALA A 142 11.03 1.07 -7.98
C ALA A 142 12.32 0.90 -7.15
N ILE A 143 13.27 1.84 -7.27
CA ILE A 143 14.52 1.83 -6.50
C ILE A 143 14.30 2.31 -5.07
N VAL A 144 13.41 3.29 -4.88
CA VAL A 144 13.25 4.00 -3.60
C VAL A 144 12.21 3.32 -2.70
N ALA A 145 11.13 2.77 -3.24
CA ALA A 145 10.05 2.17 -2.46
C ALA A 145 10.52 1.09 -1.46
N PRO A 146 11.41 0.14 -1.83
CA PRO A 146 11.92 -0.83 -0.86
C PRO A 146 12.73 -0.18 0.27
N LYS A 147 13.52 0.85 -0.05
CA LYS A 147 14.35 1.56 0.94
C LYS A 147 13.47 2.29 1.95
N ILE A 148 12.41 2.95 1.49
CA ILE A 148 11.45 3.62 2.38
C ILE A 148 10.69 2.58 3.21
N GLY A 149 10.33 1.42 2.66
CA GLY A 149 9.77 0.31 3.42
C GLY A 149 10.65 -0.09 4.60
N HIS A 150 11.93 -0.35 4.35
CA HIS A 150 12.91 -0.65 5.40
C HIS A 150 13.14 0.50 6.41
N LEU A 151 13.14 1.76 5.92
CA LEU A 151 13.28 2.91 6.80
C LEU A 151 12.06 3.04 7.72
N SER A 152 10.87 2.74 7.22
CA SER A 152 9.63 2.86 7.99
C SER A 152 9.56 1.90 9.18
N ASP A 153 10.15 0.70 9.05
CA ASP A 153 10.26 -0.26 10.16
C ASP A 153 11.18 0.25 11.28
N ARG A 154 12.12 1.17 10.97
CA ARG A 154 13.12 1.68 11.91
C ARG A 154 12.80 3.06 12.49
N TYR A 155 12.14 3.91 11.71
CA TYR A 155 11.91 5.32 12.07
C TYR A 155 10.44 5.69 12.26
N GLY A 156 9.55 4.73 12.05
CA GLY A 156 8.11 4.90 12.16
C GLY A 156 7.41 5.11 10.82
N ARG A 157 6.11 4.82 10.79
CA ARG A 157 5.28 4.86 9.57
C ARG A 157 4.88 6.29 9.19
N THR A 158 4.40 7.06 10.17
CA THR A 158 3.85 8.40 9.94
C THR A 158 4.91 9.37 9.42
N ARG A 159 6.13 9.32 9.96
CA ARG A 159 7.23 10.18 9.51
C ARG A 159 7.61 9.93 8.06
N LEU A 160 7.69 8.66 7.67
CA LEU A 160 8.05 8.29 6.30
C LEU A 160 6.89 8.55 5.32
N MET A 161 5.64 8.41 5.77
CA MET A 161 4.46 8.77 4.97
C MET A 161 4.42 10.29 4.68
N ALA A 162 4.72 11.12 5.68
CA ALA A 162 4.84 12.57 5.50
C ALA A 162 6.00 12.91 4.53
N LEU A 163 7.15 12.26 4.67
CA LEU A 163 8.30 12.46 3.77
C LEU A 163 7.96 12.06 2.33
N ALA A 164 7.22 10.97 2.12
CA ALA A 164 6.80 10.55 0.79
C ALA A 164 5.92 11.60 0.08
N SER A 165 5.14 12.40 0.83
CA SER A 165 4.31 13.45 0.26
C SER A 165 5.08 14.67 -0.24
N VAL A 166 6.33 14.88 0.24
CA VAL A 166 7.16 16.02 -0.16
C VAL A 166 7.47 16.02 -1.66
N GLY A 167 7.72 14.85 -2.25
CA GLY A 167 7.98 14.74 -3.69
C GLY A 167 6.78 15.18 -4.54
N GLY A 168 5.57 14.78 -4.14
CA GLY A 168 4.34 15.23 -4.78
C GLY A 168 4.15 16.75 -4.69
N ILE A 169 4.42 17.35 -3.51
CA ILE A 169 4.36 18.81 -3.33
C ILE A 169 5.34 19.52 -4.26
N LEU A 170 6.59 19.05 -4.36
CA LEU A 170 7.60 19.62 -5.26
C LEU A 170 7.20 19.43 -6.73
N ALA A 171 6.64 18.30 -7.09
CA ALA A 171 6.15 18.04 -8.46
C ALA A 171 5.01 18.99 -8.84
N GLU A 172 4.04 19.20 -7.95
CA GLU A 172 2.94 20.14 -8.20
C GLU A 172 3.43 21.60 -8.19
N PHE A 173 4.38 21.96 -7.34
CA PHE A 173 5.01 23.28 -7.36
C PHE A 173 5.67 23.57 -8.72
N ILE A 174 6.43 22.61 -9.28
CA ILE A 174 7.02 22.74 -10.62
C ILE A 174 5.93 22.84 -11.69
N THR A 175 4.86 22.04 -11.58
CA THR A 175 3.72 22.08 -12.49
C THR A 175 3.08 23.49 -12.50
N ILE A 176 2.88 24.09 -11.34
CA ILE A 176 2.36 25.46 -11.19
C ILE A 176 3.30 26.49 -11.81
N LEU A 177 4.62 26.38 -11.57
CA LEU A 177 5.60 27.29 -12.16
C LEU A 177 5.60 27.24 -13.69
N VAL A 178 5.60 26.05 -14.27
CA VAL A 178 5.56 25.84 -15.73
C VAL A 178 4.26 26.38 -16.31
N ALA A 179 3.12 26.13 -15.67
CA ALA A 179 1.82 26.61 -16.11
C ALA A 179 1.67 28.14 -15.98
N ARG A 180 2.30 28.76 -14.97
CA ARG A 180 2.22 30.19 -14.74
C ARG A 180 3.13 31.01 -15.66
N TYR A 181 4.29 30.46 -16.01
CA TYR A 181 5.32 31.14 -16.83
C TYR A 181 5.71 30.30 -18.04
N PRO A 182 4.76 29.95 -18.94
CA PRO A 182 5.01 29.03 -20.04
C PRO A 182 5.95 29.64 -21.14
N ASP A 183 6.14 30.98 -21.16
CA ASP A 183 7.04 31.67 -22.07
C ASP A 183 8.51 31.62 -21.63
N VAL A 184 8.73 31.45 -20.31
CA VAL A 184 10.08 31.49 -19.73
C VAL A 184 10.55 30.08 -19.38
N ILE A 185 9.62 29.23 -18.91
CA ILE A 185 9.93 27.90 -18.41
C ILE A 185 9.40 26.83 -19.37
N SER A 186 10.33 26.10 -20.00
CA SER A 186 9.96 24.99 -20.90
C SER A 186 9.19 23.91 -20.18
N TYR A 187 8.17 23.30 -20.84
CA TYR A 187 7.42 22.16 -20.33
C TYR A 187 8.32 20.97 -19.92
N ARG A 188 9.54 20.88 -20.45
CA ARG A 188 10.52 19.83 -20.09
C ARG A 188 10.88 19.82 -18.60
N TRP A 189 10.70 20.95 -17.88
CA TRP A 189 10.90 21.00 -16.43
C TRP A 189 9.93 20.12 -15.64
N LEU A 190 8.81 19.73 -16.24
CA LEU A 190 7.89 18.73 -15.64
C LEU A 190 8.60 17.37 -15.42
N LEU A 191 9.66 17.06 -16.19
CA LEU A 191 10.49 15.87 -15.93
C LEU A 191 11.21 15.95 -14.58
N LEU A 192 11.64 17.14 -14.17
CA LEU A 192 12.23 17.33 -12.84
C LEU A 192 11.18 17.10 -11.74
N GLY A 193 9.94 17.56 -11.95
CA GLY A 193 8.83 17.24 -11.06
C GLY A 193 8.60 15.72 -10.94
N SER A 194 8.59 15.02 -12.08
CA SER A 194 8.47 13.55 -12.10
C SER A 194 9.65 12.85 -11.40
N ALA A 195 10.86 13.42 -11.49
CA ALA A 195 12.02 12.90 -10.77
C ALA A 195 11.88 13.06 -9.26
N PHE A 196 11.45 14.22 -8.76
CA PHE A 196 11.20 14.43 -7.33
C PHE A 196 10.09 13.50 -6.78
N ASP A 197 8.99 13.36 -7.51
CA ASP A 197 7.93 12.43 -7.16
C ASP A 197 8.45 10.99 -7.11
N GLY A 198 9.22 10.55 -8.12
CA GLY A 198 9.85 9.24 -8.15
C GLY A 198 10.88 9.02 -7.03
N MET A 199 11.67 10.03 -6.66
CA MET A 199 12.67 9.96 -5.58
C MET A 199 12.06 9.80 -4.18
N THR A 200 10.82 10.20 -3.98
CA THR A 200 10.07 9.92 -2.75
C THR A 200 9.21 8.66 -2.87
N GLY A 201 9.28 7.96 -4.02
CA GLY A 201 8.59 6.72 -4.30
C GLY A 201 7.15 6.90 -4.77
N SER A 202 6.71 8.14 -5.05
CA SER A 202 5.43 8.47 -5.65
C SER A 202 4.23 7.84 -4.90
N PHE A 203 3.11 7.72 -5.56
CA PHE A 203 1.91 7.02 -5.09
C PHE A 203 2.20 5.62 -4.51
N THR A 204 3.20 4.89 -5.06
CA THR A 204 3.54 3.54 -4.60
C THR A 204 3.99 3.54 -3.14
N THR A 205 4.89 4.43 -2.76
CA THR A 205 5.36 4.54 -1.37
C THR A 205 4.23 4.98 -0.43
N GLY A 206 3.41 5.95 -0.85
CA GLY A 206 2.23 6.35 -0.09
C GLY A 206 1.30 5.16 0.20
N SER A 207 1.02 4.34 -0.81
CA SER A 207 0.20 3.13 -0.67
C SER A 207 0.84 2.12 0.30
N ILE A 208 2.14 1.83 0.16
CA ILE A 208 2.88 0.92 1.03
C ILE A 208 2.82 1.38 2.49
N MET A 209 3.07 2.67 2.75
CA MET A 209 3.06 3.22 4.11
C MET A 209 1.67 3.17 4.72
N THR A 210 0.64 3.49 3.96
CA THR A 210 -0.77 3.40 4.38
C THR A 210 -1.15 1.96 4.72
N GLN A 211 -0.73 0.99 3.91
CA GLN A 211 -0.97 -0.44 4.16
C GLN A 211 -0.19 -0.95 5.37
N SER A 212 1.08 -0.55 5.53
CA SER A 212 1.90 -0.89 6.71
C SER A 212 1.26 -0.36 7.98
N TYR A 213 0.87 0.93 8.00
CA TYR A 213 0.16 1.55 9.11
C TYR A 213 -1.14 0.80 9.45
N THR A 214 -1.95 0.50 8.43
CA THR A 214 -3.21 -0.25 8.58
C THR A 214 -2.97 -1.64 9.15
N SER A 215 -1.92 -2.33 8.70
CA SER A 215 -1.54 -3.64 9.22
C SER A 215 -1.14 -3.60 10.70
N ASP A 216 -0.40 -2.56 11.10
CA ASP A 216 0.07 -2.39 12.48
C ASP A 216 -1.09 -2.06 13.43
N CYS A 217 -2.11 -1.29 12.96
CA CYS A 217 -3.26 -0.84 13.75
C CYS A 217 -4.42 -1.84 13.79
N THR A 218 -4.38 -2.96 13.03
CA THR A 218 -5.56 -3.79 12.85
C THR A 218 -5.26 -5.25 13.17
N PRO A 219 -6.08 -5.88 14.04
CA PRO A 219 -5.93 -7.29 14.35
C PRO A 219 -6.14 -8.15 13.10
N PRO A 220 -5.50 -9.34 13.02
CA PRO A 220 -5.54 -10.22 11.86
C PRO A 220 -6.93 -10.53 11.31
N SER A 221 -7.93 -10.70 12.19
CA SER A 221 -9.34 -10.97 11.83
C SER A 221 -10.02 -9.82 11.07
N LYS A 222 -9.62 -8.57 11.34
CA LYS A 222 -10.22 -7.36 10.72
C LYS A 222 -9.32 -6.74 9.66
N ARG A 223 -8.07 -7.18 9.52
CA ARG A 223 -7.04 -6.56 8.67
C ARG A 223 -7.47 -6.47 7.21
N ALA A 224 -8.08 -7.51 6.68
CA ALA A 224 -8.56 -7.54 5.31
C ALA A 224 -9.66 -6.50 5.04
N VAL A 225 -10.58 -6.29 5.98
CA VAL A 225 -11.62 -5.26 5.88
C VAL A 225 -11.01 -3.85 5.97
N SER A 226 -10.07 -3.64 6.88
CA SER A 226 -9.38 -2.35 7.03
C SER A 226 -8.57 -1.99 5.78
N MET A 227 -7.89 -2.96 5.16
CA MET A 227 -7.25 -2.78 3.84
C MET A 227 -8.30 -2.45 2.76
N GLY A 228 -9.48 -3.09 2.82
CA GLY A 228 -10.62 -2.78 1.96
C GLY A 228 -11.06 -1.32 2.05
N TYR A 229 -11.11 -0.74 3.25
CA TYR A 229 -11.45 0.68 3.43
C TYR A 229 -10.40 1.62 2.80
N VAL A 230 -9.11 1.29 2.92
CA VAL A 230 -8.03 2.05 2.26
C VAL A 230 -8.19 2.01 0.73
N HIS A 231 -8.47 0.83 0.16
CA HIS A 231 -8.73 0.71 -1.28
C HIS A 231 -10.01 1.42 -1.71
N ALA A 232 -11.06 1.39 -0.87
CA ALA A 232 -12.29 2.11 -1.13
C ALA A 232 -12.07 3.64 -1.21
N CYS A 233 -11.20 4.21 -0.35
CA CYS A 233 -10.79 5.61 -0.45
C CYS A 233 -10.13 5.91 -1.80
N LEU A 234 -9.24 5.02 -2.28
CA LEU A 234 -8.60 5.18 -3.58
C LEU A 234 -9.61 5.17 -4.73
N PHE A 235 -10.51 4.19 -4.75
CA PHE A 235 -11.54 4.12 -5.80
C PHE A 235 -12.55 5.25 -5.72
N THR A 236 -12.85 5.76 -4.53
CA THR A 236 -13.66 6.98 -4.35
C THR A 236 -12.97 8.19 -4.98
N GLY A 237 -11.65 8.33 -4.75
CA GLY A 237 -10.85 9.36 -5.38
C GLY A 237 -10.84 9.29 -6.90
N LEU A 238 -10.69 8.08 -7.46
CA LEU A 238 -10.72 7.86 -8.92
C LEU A 238 -12.11 8.05 -9.54
N ALA A 239 -13.19 7.76 -8.79
CA ALA A 239 -14.56 7.94 -9.28
C ALA A 239 -14.99 9.41 -9.29
N PHE A 240 -14.75 10.12 -8.20
CA PHE A 240 -15.29 11.46 -7.99
C PHE A 240 -14.26 12.57 -8.24
N GLY A 241 -12.96 12.29 -8.13
CA GLY A 241 -11.90 13.27 -8.29
C GLY A 241 -11.97 14.03 -9.61
N PRO A 242 -11.98 13.36 -10.78
CA PRO A 242 -12.04 14.03 -12.08
C PRO A 242 -13.32 14.84 -12.28
N LEU A 243 -14.47 14.37 -11.77
CA LEU A 243 -15.74 15.10 -11.84
C LEU A 243 -15.66 16.40 -11.04
N LEU A 244 -15.21 16.31 -9.79
CA LEU A 244 -15.06 17.48 -8.91
C LEU A 244 -14.06 18.50 -9.49
N ALA A 245 -12.96 18.02 -10.04
CA ALA A 245 -11.95 18.87 -10.69
C ALA A 245 -12.50 19.58 -11.92
N GLY A 246 -13.24 18.86 -12.78
CA GLY A 246 -13.87 19.44 -13.96
C GLY A 246 -14.87 20.55 -13.62
N TYR A 247 -15.75 20.32 -12.64
CA TYR A 247 -16.67 21.35 -12.14
C TYR A 247 -15.93 22.53 -11.52
N PHE A 248 -14.84 22.28 -10.78
CA PHE A 248 -14.06 23.33 -10.15
C PHE A 248 -13.34 24.21 -11.17
N VAL A 249 -12.72 23.62 -12.19
CA VAL A 249 -12.08 24.34 -13.30
C VAL A 249 -13.12 25.16 -14.07
N LYS A 250 -14.30 24.61 -14.35
CA LYS A 250 -15.39 25.32 -15.01
C LYS A 250 -15.90 26.51 -14.18
N TRP A 251 -16.01 26.33 -12.87
CA TRP A 251 -16.46 27.39 -11.94
C TRP A 251 -15.43 28.52 -11.80
N THR A 252 -14.15 28.18 -11.71
CA THR A 252 -13.06 29.16 -11.55
C THR A 252 -12.61 29.80 -12.88
N GLY A 253 -12.95 29.18 -14.02
CA GLY A 253 -12.49 29.63 -15.35
C GLY A 253 -10.98 29.48 -15.56
N SER A 254 -10.26 28.77 -14.69
CA SER A 254 -8.80 28.64 -14.74
C SER A 254 -8.33 27.21 -14.48
N LEU A 255 -7.63 26.63 -15.47
CA LEU A 255 -6.98 25.32 -15.31
C LEU A 255 -5.94 25.31 -14.20
N LEU A 256 -5.26 26.45 -13.98
CA LEU A 256 -4.21 26.58 -12.96
C LEU A 256 -4.75 26.45 -11.53
N SER A 257 -6.01 26.81 -11.30
CA SER A 257 -6.64 26.79 -9.98
C SER A 257 -6.66 25.40 -9.35
N ILE A 258 -6.84 24.35 -10.13
CA ILE A 258 -6.89 22.97 -9.61
C ILE A 258 -5.53 22.54 -9.04
N PHE A 259 -4.41 22.95 -9.65
CA PHE A 259 -3.08 22.59 -9.16
C PHE A 259 -2.76 23.23 -7.81
N TYR A 260 -3.27 24.45 -7.54
CA TYR A 260 -3.19 25.06 -6.19
C TYR A 260 -3.97 24.26 -5.17
N VAL A 261 -5.18 23.81 -5.52
CA VAL A 261 -6.01 22.98 -4.62
C VAL A 261 -5.31 21.65 -4.33
N VAL A 262 -4.80 20.99 -5.37
CA VAL A 262 -4.09 19.70 -5.22
C VAL A 262 -2.85 19.86 -4.35
N MET A 263 -2.03 20.89 -4.60
CA MET A 263 -0.88 21.20 -3.75
C MET A 263 -1.29 21.46 -2.29
N GLY A 264 -2.37 22.22 -2.09
CA GLY A 264 -2.95 22.45 -0.75
C GLY A 264 -3.39 21.16 -0.06
N CYS A 265 -4.03 20.24 -0.80
CA CYS A 265 -4.41 18.92 -0.28
C CYS A 265 -3.20 18.07 0.10
N HIS A 266 -2.13 18.07 -0.70
CA HIS A 266 -0.87 17.37 -0.38
C HIS A 266 -0.22 17.94 0.89
N ILE A 267 -0.16 19.27 1.03
CA ILE A 267 0.38 19.94 2.23
C ILE A 267 -0.49 19.61 3.45
N ALA A 268 -1.81 19.69 3.31
CA ALA A 268 -2.74 19.37 4.40
C ALA A 268 -2.61 17.91 4.84
N PHE A 269 -2.51 16.98 3.89
CA PHE A 269 -2.27 15.56 4.17
C PHE A 269 -0.95 15.35 4.92
N MET A 270 0.15 15.94 4.41
CA MET A 270 1.47 15.84 5.03
C MET A 270 1.46 16.37 6.48
N LEU A 271 0.90 17.56 6.71
CA LEU A 271 0.84 18.16 8.03
C LEU A 271 -0.06 17.36 8.97
N PHE A 272 -1.21 16.88 8.50
CA PHE A 272 -2.11 16.08 9.30
C PHE A 272 -1.46 14.75 9.73
N VAL A 273 -0.82 14.05 8.79
CA VAL A 273 -0.13 12.80 9.09
C VAL A 273 1.03 13.00 10.06
N TRP A 274 1.76 14.11 9.93
CA TRP A 274 2.92 14.38 10.78
C TRP A 274 2.54 14.85 12.19
N LEU A 275 1.47 15.66 12.32
CA LEU A 275 1.12 16.33 13.59
C LEU A 275 0.00 15.62 14.36
N VAL A 276 -0.93 14.97 13.67
CA VAL A 276 -2.19 14.48 14.27
C VAL A 276 -2.23 12.95 14.31
N VAL A 277 -1.75 12.25 13.28
CA VAL A 277 -1.85 10.79 13.22
C VAL A 277 -0.86 10.15 14.19
N PRO A 278 -1.32 9.35 15.20
CA PRO A 278 -0.45 8.65 16.12
C PRO A 278 0.43 7.62 15.37
N GLU A 279 1.66 7.43 15.83
CA GLU A 279 2.56 6.42 15.26
C GLU A 279 2.05 5.01 15.55
N SER A 280 2.02 4.15 14.53
CA SER A 280 1.52 2.78 14.64
C SER A 280 2.56 1.77 15.12
N LEU A 281 3.84 2.09 14.96
CA LEU A 281 4.94 1.22 15.36
C LEU A 281 5.54 1.69 16.69
N SER A 282 5.44 0.88 17.74
CA SER A 282 5.95 1.23 19.07
C SER A 282 7.45 1.50 19.04
N GLN A 283 7.93 2.38 19.94
CA GLN A 283 9.36 2.70 20.04
C GLN A 283 10.22 1.46 20.29
N ARG A 284 9.73 0.51 21.09
CA ARG A 284 10.38 -0.78 21.34
C ARG A 284 10.63 -1.54 20.03
N LYS A 285 9.61 -1.67 19.18
CA LYS A 285 9.74 -2.37 17.89
C LYS A 285 10.69 -1.64 16.93
N GLN A 286 10.66 -0.30 16.92
CA GLN A 286 11.61 0.50 16.13
C GLN A 286 13.06 0.28 16.58
N LEU A 287 13.32 0.18 17.90
CA LEU A 287 14.65 -0.08 18.43
C LEU A 287 15.16 -1.47 18.04
N VAL A 288 14.32 -2.51 18.20
CA VAL A 288 14.65 -3.88 17.77
C VAL A 288 15.01 -3.92 16.28
N ALA A 289 14.23 -3.22 15.44
CA ALA A 289 14.52 -3.16 14.01
C ALA A 289 15.83 -2.42 13.68
N ARG A 290 16.21 -1.39 14.47
CA ARG A 290 17.49 -0.68 14.34
C ARG A 290 18.67 -1.55 14.75
N GLU A 291 18.59 -2.23 15.89
CA GLU A 291 19.63 -3.13 16.39
C GLU A 291 19.89 -4.28 15.41
N LYS A 292 18.82 -4.88 14.91
CA LYS A 292 18.91 -5.93 13.90
C LYS A 292 19.61 -5.43 12.64
N TYR A 293 19.25 -4.25 12.15
CA TYR A 293 19.90 -3.66 10.98
C TYR A 293 21.38 -3.37 11.22
N GLN A 294 21.76 -2.92 12.43
CA GLN A 294 23.16 -2.68 12.78
C GLN A 294 23.95 -3.98 12.79
N LYS A 295 23.42 -5.04 13.41
CA LYS A 295 24.03 -6.38 13.39
C LYS A 295 24.20 -6.91 11.96
N ASP A 296 23.17 -6.81 11.14
CA ASP A 296 23.24 -7.24 9.74
C ASP A 296 24.26 -6.44 8.93
N LYS A 297 24.40 -5.14 9.21
CA LYS A 297 25.38 -4.26 8.58
C LYS A 297 26.81 -4.59 9.01
N GLU A 298 27.05 -4.88 10.27
CA GLU A 298 28.36 -5.28 10.81
C GLU A 298 28.81 -6.61 10.20
N LEU A 299 27.89 -7.58 10.07
CA LEU A 299 28.17 -8.86 9.42
C LEU A 299 28.47 -8.75 7.91
N GLN A 300 27.95 -7.70 7.26
CA GLN A 300 28.12 -7.45 5.82
C GLN A 300 29.21 -6.41 5.51
N SER A 301 29.89 -5.86 6.52
CA SER A 301 30.90 -4.81 6.32
C SER A 301 32.04 -5.29 5.42
N PRO A 302 32.22 -4.73 4.21
CA PRO A 302 33.35 -5.06 3.37
C PRO A 302 34.64 -4.45 3.97
N VAL A 303 35.73 -5.18 3.87
CA VAL A 303 37.06 -4.81 4.39
C VAL A 303 37.63 -3.52 3.77
N SER A 304 37.00 -2.98 2.70
CA SER A 304 37.37 -1.67 2.13
C SER A 304 36.16 -0.93 1.55
N PRO A 305 35.88 0.32 2.00
CA PRO A 305 34.81 1.15 1.47
C PRO A 305 35.24 1.80 0.16
N SER A 306 35.02 1.15 -0.98
CA SER A 306 35.13 1.77 -2.30
C SER A 306 33.73 2.06 -2.85
N TRP A 307 33.48 3.28 -3.34
CA TRP A 307 32.21 3.65 -3.97
C TRP A 307 31.87 2.75 -5.18
N VAL A 308 32.89 2.27 -5.89
CA VAL A 308 32.76 1.32 -7.00
C VAL A 308 32.27 -0.03 -6.51
N ASN A 309 32.77 -0.51 -5.38
CA ASN A 309 32.30 -1.74 -4.75
C ASN A 309 30.86 -1.59 -4.24
N THR A 310 30.50 -0.43 -3.70
CA THR A 310 29.13 -0.14 -3.27
C THR A 310 28.15 -0.15 -4.45
N LEU A 311 28.53 0.39 -5.61
CA LEU A 311 27.73 0.31 -6.83
C LEU A 311 27.68 -1.11 -7.42
N ARG A 312 28.80 -1.84 -7.40
CA ARG A 312 28.88 -3.21 -7.90
C ARG A 312 28.14 -4.22 -7.01
N THR A 313 28.08 -3.96 -5.71
CA THR A 313 27.32 -4.76 -4.74
C THR A 313 25.88 -4.29 -4.57
N ALA A 314 25.53 -3.08 -5.07
CA ALA A 314 24.16 -2.60 -5.09
C ALA A 314 23.32 -3.41 -6.10
N ASN A 315 22.90 -4.58 -5.67
CA ASN A 315 21.95 -5.40 -6.46
C ASN A 315 20.55 -4.74 -6.37
N PRO A 316 20.01 -4.16 -7.45
CA PRO A 316 18.70 -3.53 -7.44
C PRO A 316 17.57 -4.53 -7.13
N LEU A 317 17.81 -5.83 -7.32
CA LEU A 317 16.86 -6.90 -7.01
C LEU A 317 17.01 -7.45 -5.58
N ALA A 318 17.97 -6.93 -4.79
CA ALA A 318 18.17 -7.37 -3.41
C ALA A 318 16.89 -7.27 -2.53
N PRO A 319 16.03 -6.25 -2.68
CA PRO A 319 14.78 -6.18 -1.93
C PRO A 319 13.84 -7.37 -2.15
N LEU A 320 13.89 -8.00 -3.34
CA LEU A 320 13.08 -9.19 -3.64
C LEU A 320 13.45 -10.40 -2.77
N LYS A 321 14.63 -10.41 -2.14
CA LYS A 321 14.99 -11.44 -1.15
C LYS A 321 14.01 -11.47 0.03
N ALA A 322 13.31 -10.36 0.33
CA ALA A 322 12.27 -10.32 1.35
C ALA A 322 11.10 -11.28 1.03
N LEU A 323 10.86 -11.58 -0.25
CA LEU A 323 9.85 -12.54 -0.71
C LEU A 323 10.33 -14.00 -0.61
N TYR A 324 11.65 -14.21 -0.46
CA TYR A 324 12.25 -15.54 -0.29
C TYR A 324 13.14 -15.54 0.96
N PRO A 325 12.53 -15.46 2.15
CA PRO A 325 13.29 -15.38 3.38
C PRO A 325 14.07 -16.67 3.65
N THR A 326 15.33 -16.50 4.07
CA THR A 326 16.22 -17.58 4.50
C THR A 326 16.64 -17.31 5.93
N GLY A 327 16.50 -18.27 6.84
CA GLY A 327 16.86 -18.12 8.24
C GLY A 327 15.95 -18.90 9.18
N PRO A 328 16.18 -18.82 10.48
CA PRO A 328 15.35 -19.48 11.48
C PRO A 328 13.90 -19.01 11.40
N GLY A 329 12.95 -19.89 11.70
CA GLY A 329 11.51 -19.63 11.64
C GLY A 329 10.91 -19.60 10.23
N THR A 330 11.70 -19.86 9.16
CA THR A 330 11.18 -19.86 7.79
C THR A 330 10.94 -21.27 7.27
N SER A 331 9.74 -21.52 6.74
CA SER A 331 9.37 -22.79 6.11
C SER A 331 9.32 -22.69 4.57
N PRO A 332 9.50 -23.81 3.84
CA PRO A 332 9.27 -23.81 2.39
C PRO A 332 7.86 -23.41 1.99
N ALA A 333 6.87 -23.69 2.84
CA ALA A 333 5.48 -23.29 2.63
C ALA A 333 5.32 -21.77 2.72
N LEU A 334 5.98 -21.12 3.69
CA LEU A 334 6.00 -19.66 3.82
C LEU A 334 6.56 -18.98 2.56
N ARG A 335 7.72 -19.45 2.08
CA ARG A 335 8.36 -18.90 0.86
C ARG A 335 7.44 -19.02 -0.35
N ARG A 336 6.83 -20.19 -0.55
CA ARG A 336 5.87 -20.40 -1.63
C ARG A 336 4.65 -19.49 -1.52
N ASN A 337 4.10 -19.33 -0.32
CA ASN A 337 2.96 -18.43 -0.09
C ASN A 337 3.33 -16.97 -0.40
N LEU A 338 4.47 -16.48 0.09
CA LEU A 338 4.91 -15.10 -0.16
C LEU A 338 5.12 -14.82 -1.64
N ILE A 339 5.76 -15.74 -2.38
CA ILE A 339 5.95 -15.60 -3.83
C ILE A 339 4.60 -15.62 -4.55
N ALA A 340 3.72 -16.58 -4.24
CA ALA A 340 2.42 -16.70 -4.88
C ALA A 340 1.54 -15.44 -4.61
N LEU A 341 1.56 -14.93 -3.40
CA LEU A 341 0.85 -13.70 -3.03
C LEU A 341 1.43 -12.47 -3.74
N ALA A 342 2.76 -12.35 -3.81
CA ALA A 342 3.41 -11.24 -4.51
C ALA A 342 3.10 -11.25 -6.02
N ILE A 343 3.09 -12.43 -6.65
CA ILE A 343 2.69 -12.59 -8.05
C ILE A 343 1.23 -12.17 -8.24
N ASN A 344 0.32 -12.68 -7.39
CA ASN A 344 -1.10 -12.35 -7.49
C ASN A 344 -1.36 -10.86 -7.30
N ASP A 345 -0.80 -10.25 -6.25
CA ASP A 345 -1.01 -8.83 -5.95
C ASP A 345 -0.44 -7.93 -7.07
N THR A 346 0.74 -8.26 -7.60
CA THR A 346 1.35 -7.55 -8.72
C THR A 346 0.52 -7.66 -10.00
N ILE A 347 -0.03 -8.84 -10.30
CA ILE A 347 -0.89 -9.06 -11.47
C ILE A 347 -2.19 -8.28 -11.31
N ILE A 348 -2.87 -8.39 -10.17
CA ILE A 348 -4.15 -7.71 -9.92
C ILE A 348 -3.98 -6.19 -10.11
N LEU A 349 -2.96 -5.60 -9.48
CA LEU A 349 -2.71 -4.17 -9.60
C LEU A 349 -2.24 -3.77 -11.00
N GLY A 350 -1.24 -4.48 -11.54
CA GLY A 350 -0.61 -4.15 -12.82
C GLY A 350 -1.59 -4.28 -13.99
N ALA A 351 -2.34 -5.38 -14.05
CA ALA A 351 -3.33 -5.62 -15.10
C ALA A 351 -4.50 -4.62 -15.00
N SER A 352 -5.01 -4.35 -13.79
CA SER A 352 -6.11 -3.39 -13.60
C SER A 352 -5.73 -1.98 -14.03
N MET A 353 -4.51 -1.53 -13.71
CA MET A 353 -4.01 -0.21 -14.08
C MET A 353 -3.71 -0.10 -15.59
N ALA A 354 -3.08 -1.12 -16.17
CA ALA A 354 -2.68 -1.10 -17.57
C ALA A 354 -3.87 -1.28 -18.53
N ALA A 355 -4.81 -2.15 -18.20
CA ALA A 355 -5.98 -2.41 -19.03
C ALA A 355 -6.94 -1.21 -19.08
N GLY A 356 -7.02 -0.39 -18.03
CA GLY A 356 -8.00 0.68 -17.93
C GLY A 356 -7.98 1.65 -19.12
N ALA A 357 -6.79 2.12 -19.51
CA ALA A 357 -6.65 3.02 -20.66
C ALA A 357 -7.09 2.37 -21.99
N VAL A 358 -6.70 1.11 -22.19
CA VAL A 358 -7.02 0.37 -23.43
C VAL A 358 -8.50 0.04 -23.50
N ILE A 359 -9.14 -0.26 -22.38
CA ILE A 359 -10.60 -0.49 -22.29
C ILE A 359 -11.36 0.76 -22.76
N VAL A 360 -10.93 1.96 -22.30
CA VAL A 360 -11.54 3.23 -22.70
C VAL A 360 -11.37 3.50 -24.21
N LEU A 361 -10.19 3.20 -24.77
CA LEU A 361 -9.94 3.31 -26.21
C LEU A 361 -10.83 2.35 -27.01
N TYR A 362 -10.94 1.09 -26.57
CA TYR A 362 -11.79 0.09 -27.19
C TYR A 362 -13.27 0.52 -27.19
N CYS A 363 -13.78 1.05 -26.07
CA CYS A 363 -15.16 1.53 -25.97
C CYS A 363 -15.45 2.65 -26.97
N GLY A 364 -14.52 3.60 -27.13
CA GLY A 364 -14.66 4.69 -28.09
C GLY A 364 -14.71 4.19 -29.54
N ARG A 365 -13.89 3.19 -29.88
CA ARG A 365 -13.83 2.64 -31.24
C ARG A 365 -15.02 1.71 -31.55
N THR A 366 -15.34 0.79 -30.62
CA THR A 366 -16.29 -0.29 -30.89
C THR A 366 -17.74 0.11 -30.65
N TYR A 367 -17.97 0.90 -29.59
CA TYR A 367 -19.32 1.32 -29.21
C TYR A 367 -19.61 2.79 -29.52
N HIS A 368 -18.63 3.52 -30.08
CA HIS A 368 -18.71 4.95 -30.38
C HIS A 368 -19.09 5.80 -29.16
N TRP A 369 -18.65 5.37 -27.97
CA TRP A 369 -18.89 6.12 -26.75
C TRP A 369 -18.17 7.46 -26.78
N ASP A 370 -18.90 8.50 -26.38
CA ASP A 370 -18.35 9.83 -26.17
C ASP A 370 -17.49 9.90 -24.88
N LEU A 371 -16.98 11.06 -24.57
CA LEU A 371 -16.17 11.27 -23.36
C LEU A 371 -16.99 11.07 -22.08
N LEU A 372 -18.28 11.45 -22.10
CA LEU A 372 -19.16 11.34 -20.94
C LEU A 372 -19.48 9.87 -20.65
N GLU A 373 -19.89 9.10 -21.65
CA GLU A 373 -20.21 7.68 -21.52
C GLU A 373 -19.01 6.85 -21.01
N LYS A 374 -17.80 7.16 -21.51
CA LYS A 374 -16.55 6.55 -21.00
C LYS A 374 -16.31 6.90 -19.53
N SER A 375 -16.54 8.15 -19.15
CA SER A 375 -16.38 8.62 -17.77
C SER A 375 -17.43 7.99 -16.85
N GLU A 376 -18.68 7.87 -17.29
CA GLU A 376 -19.76 7.18 -16.56
C GLU A 376 -19.42 5.72 -16.32
N PHE A 377 -18.90 5.03 -17.33
CA PHE A 377 -18.45 3.63 -17.21
C PHE A 377 -17.37 3.46 -16.16
N VAL A 378 -16.30 4.26 -16.20
CA VAL A 378 -15.20 4.21 -15.22
C VAL A 378 -15.70 4.54 -13.81
N SER A 379 -16.57 5.55 -13.69
CA SER A 379 -17.19 5.95 -12.42
C SER A 379 -18.08 4.83 -11.86
N LEU A 380 -18.89 4.19 -12.70
CA LEU A 380 -19.74 3.06 -12.31
C LEU A 380 -18.92 1.89 -11.80
N LEU A 381 -17.84 1.50 -12.49
CA LEU A 381 -16.96 0.41 -12.04
C LEU A 381 -16.29 0.74 -10.71
N SER A 382 -15.83 1.98 -10.55
CA SER A 382 -15.23 2.45 -9.30
C SER A 382 -16.24 2.46 -8.16
N LEU A 383 -17.46 2.89 -8.41
CA LEU A 383 -18.55 2.85 -7.43
C LEU A 383 -18.90 1.42 -7.01
N VAL A 384 -18.99 0.48 -7.94
CA VAL A 384 -19.20 -0.94 -7.62
C VAL A 384 -18.08 -1.46 -6.73
N ARG A 385 -16.81 -1.13 -7.00
CA ARG A 385 -15.68 -1.50 -6.13
C ARG A 385 -15.82 -0.92 -4.73
N VAL A 386 -16.23 0.33 -4.59
CA VAL A 386 -16.49 0.96 -3.29
C VAL A 386 -17.58 0.20 -2.52
N VAL A 387 -18.72 -0.08 -3.17
CA VAL A 387 -19.84 -0.84 -2.55
C VAL A 387 -19.38 -2.23 -2.13
N VAL A 388 -18.60 -2.91 -2.96
CA VAL A 388 -18.08 -4.26 -2.64
C VAL A 388 -17.12 -4.20 -1.44
N LEU A 389 -16.20 -3.23 -1.41
CA LEU A 389 -15.18 -3.12 -0.36
C LEU A 389 -15.73 -2.59 0.97
N MET A 390 -16.64 -1.62 0.95
CA MET A 390 -17.20 -1.01 2.16
C MET A 390 -18.48 -1.68 2.65
N GLY A 391 -19.25 -2.30 1.77
CA GLY A 391 -20.51 -2.94 2.10
C GLY A 391 -20.39 -4.47 2.23
N ILE A 392 -20.10 -5.12 1.11
CA ILE A 392 -20.15 -6.59 1.02
C ILE A 392 -19.02 -7.23 1.83
N TYR A 393 -17.80 -6.70 1.76
CA TYR A 393 -16.64 -7.28 2.42
C TYR A 393 -16.76 -7.32 3.96
N PRO A 394 -17.17 -6.25 4.67
CA PRO A 394 -17.40 -6.30 6.11
C PRO A 394 -18.47 -7.33 6.50
N ILE A 395 -19.53 -7.48 5.69
CA ILE A 395 -20.60 -8.45 5.92
C ILE A 395 -20.04 -9.87 5.84
N ILE A 396 -19.28 -10.19 4.78
CA ILE A 396 -18.62 -11.50 4.64
C ILE A 396 -17.71 -11.78 5.84
N ASN A 397 -16.91 -10.80 6.25
CA ASN A 397 -15.99 -10.94 7.38
C ASN A 397 -16.75 -11.13 8.71
N TYR A 398 -17.86 -10.42 8.92
CA TYR A 398 -18.67 -10.55 10.12
C TYR A 398 -19.26 -11.96 10.25
N PHE A 399 -19.90 -12.47 9.22
CA PHE A 399 -20.52 -13.81 9.25
C PHE A 399 -19.49 -14.94 9.18
N GLY A 400 -18.41 -14.78 8.44
CA GLY A 400 -17.38 -15.81 8.26
C GLY A 400 -16.37 -15.89 9.41
N ARG A 401 -16.11 -14.81 10.14
CA ARG A 401 -15.05 -14.72 11.18
C ARG A 401 -15.56 -14.27 12.54
N ILE A 402 -16.15 -13.07 12.59
CA ILE A 402 -16.44 -12.41 13.87
C ILE A 402 -17.53 -13.17 14.63
N ARG A 403 -18.65 -13.50 13.97
CA ARG A 403 -19.77 -14.22 14.59
C ARG A 403 -19.39 -15.64 15.06
N PRO A 404 -18.71 -16.49 14.28
CA PRO A 404 -18.26 -17.80 14.74
C PRO A 404 -17.25 -17.72 15.90
N ALA A 405 -16.32 -16.77 15.86
CA ALA A 405 -15.35 -16.55 16.94
C ALA A 405 -16.04 -16.11 18.24
N ALA A 406 -17.00 -15.19 18.16
CA ALA A 406 -17.79 -14.76 19.31
C ALA A 406 -18.62 -15.91 19.91
N ARG A 407 -19.17 -16.81 19.08
CA ARG A 407 -19.90 -17.99 19.54
C ARG A 407 -18.98 -18.95 20.28
N ARG A 408 -17.83 -19.31 19.73
CA ARG A 408 -16.82 -20.18 20.39
C ARG A 408 -16.36 -19.59 21.72
N ARG A 409 -16.16 -18.26 21.80
CA ARG A 409 -15.79 -17.59 23.05
C ARG A 409 -16.88 -17.72 24.13
N ARG A 410 -18.15 -17.62 23.75
CA ARG A 410 -19.27 -17.83 24.69
C ARG A 410 -19.34 -19.28 25.18
N GLU A 411 -19.00 -20.24 24.34
CA GLU A 411 -19.02 -21.66 24.64
C GLU A 411 -17.82 -22.09 25.51
N SER A 412 -16.63 -21.49 25.29
CA SER A 412 -15.38 -21.85 25.99
C SER A 412 -15.09 -21.02 27.25
N GLY A 413 -15.74 -19.87 27.44
CA GLY A 413 -15.51 -18.97 28.58
C GLY A 413 -14.13 -18.26 28.59
N VAL A 414 -13.22 -18.60 27.67
CA VAL A 414 -11.86 -18.08 27.64
C VAL A 414 -11.74 -17.01 26.55
N ALA A 415 -11.23 -15.83 26.92
CA ALA A 415 -10.83 -14.79 25.98
C ALA A 415 -9.46 -15.16 25.38
N ALA A 416 -9.45 -15.87 24.25
CA ALA A 416 -8.20 -16.17 23.57
C ALA A 416 -7.59 -14.88 23.00
N VAL A 417 -6.30 -14.66 23.29
CA VAL A 417 -5.50 -13.62 22.64
C VAL A 417 -5.42 -13.94 21.15
N GLU A 418 -5.75 -12.96 20.30
CA GLU A 418 -5.68 -13.15 18.85
C GLU A 418 -4.21 -13.10 18.41
N ARG A 419 -3.63 -14.26 18.13
CA ARG A 419 -2.28 -14.38 17.56
C ARG A 419 -2.35 -14.39 16.04
N ASN A 420 -1.33 -13.86 15.40
CA ASN A 420 -1.18 -13.94 13.94
C ASN A 420 -0.85 -15.39 13.54
N ARG A 421 -1.81 -16.07 12.92
CA ARG A 421 -1.69 -17.46 12.44
C ARG A 421 -1.53 -17.56 10.92
N GLY A 422 -1.15 -16.45 10.27
CA GLY A 422 -1.12 -16.39 8.81
C GLY A 422 -2.52 -16.16 8.18
N ALA A 423 -2.60 -16.38 6.86
CA ALA A 423 -3.88 -16.33 6.16
C ALA A 423 -4.75 -17.52 6.53
N ASP A 424 -6.04 -17.30 6.73
CA ASP A 424 -7.02 -18.36 6.98
C ASP A 424 -7.70 -18.86 5.69
N GLU A 425 -8.52 -19.90 5.80
CA GLU A 425 -9.26 -20.47 4.67
C GLU A 425 -10.21 -19.46 4.02
N LEU A 426 -10.81 -18.57 4.81
CA LEU A 426 -11.70 -17.54 4.30
C LEU A 426 -10.94 -16.52 3.42
N ASP A 427 -9.74 -16.11 3.83
CA ASP A 427 -8.89 -15.21 3.04
C ASP A 427 -8.57 -15.84 1.67
N VAL A 428 -8.14 -17.10 1.68
CA VAL A 428 -7.80 -17.84 0.45
C VAL A 428 -9.03 -18.01 -0.45
N LEU A 429 -10.19 -18.30 0.13
CA LEU A 429 -11.44 -18.44 -0.60
C LEU A 429 -11.86 -17.12 -1.24
N ILE A 430 -11.82 -16.00 -0.50
CA ILE A 430 -12.17 -14.68 -1.02
C ILE A 430 -11.24 -14.28 -2.17
N LEU A 431 -9.92 -14.50 -2.03
CA LEU A 431 -8.95 -14.23 -3.09
C LEU A 431 -9.29 -15.03 -4.37
N ARG A 432 -9.61 -16.32 -4.23
CA ARG A 432 -9.99 -17.17 -5.39
C ARG A 432 -11.30 -16.73 -6.02
N ILE A 433 -12.32 -16.36 -5.24
CA ILE A 433 -13.59 -15.83 -5.74
C ILE A 433 -13.35 -14.53 -6.52
N ALA A 434 -12.52 -13.63 -5.97
CA ALA A 434 -12.17 -12.37 -6.62
C ALA A 434 -11.48 -12.60 -7.98
N LEU A 435 -10.45 -13.44 -8.02
CA LEU A 435 -9.74 -13.80 -9.26
C LEU A 435 -10.66 -14.51 -10.27
N THR A 436 -11.55 -15.38 -9.81
CA THR A 436 -12.54 -16.03 -10.67
C THR A 436 -13.49 -15.00 -11.29
N SER A 437 -13.92 -14.01 -10.51
CA SER A 437 -14.74 -12.89 -10.99
C SER A 437 -14.01 -12.05 -12.04
N ASP A 438 -12.70 -11.78 -11.85
CA ASP A 438 -11.88 -11.09 -12.84
C ASP A 438 -11.75 -11.89 -14.14
N VAL A 439 -11.56 -13.22 -14.06
CA VAL A 439 -11.52 -14.11 -15.23
C VAL A 439 -12.86 -14.09 -15.96
N ILE A 440 -13.98 -14.30 -15.26
CA ILE A 440 -15.33 -14.32 -15.87
C ILE A 440 -15.64 -12.97 -16.50
N GLY A 441 -15.37 -11.86 -15.82
CA GLY A 441 -15.59 -10.52 -16.33
C GLY A 441 -14.74 -10.22 -17.58
N SER A 442 -13.45 -10.64 -17.57
CA SER A 442 -12.55 -10.48 -18.71
C SER A 442 -12.99 -11.32 -19.92
N LEU A 443 -13.43 -12.57 -19.69
CA LEU A 443 -14.04 -13.40 -20.74
C LEU A 443 -15.36 -12.78 -21.22
N GLY A 444 -16.14 -12.20 -20.32
CA GLY A 444 -17.36 -11.46 -20.68
C GLY A 444 -17.07 -10.31 -21.64
N TYR A 445 -15.97 -9.58 -21.48
CA TYR A 445 -15.52 -8.57 -22.45
C TYR A 445 -15.20 -9.16 -23.84
N VAL A 446 -14.59 -10.37 -23.91
CA VAL A 446 -14.30 -11.05 -25.18
C VAL A 446 -15.57 -11.36 -25.95
N PHE A 447 -16.62 -11.80 -25.26
CA PHE A 447 -17.89 -12.22 -25.88
C PHE A 447 -18.94 -11.12 -25.95
N ALA A 448 -18.66 -9.91 -25.42
CA ALA A 448 -19.61 -8.80 -25.41
C ALA A 448 -19.89 -8.29 -26.83
N ARG A 449 -21.11 -8.52 -27.32
CA ARG A 449 -21.62 -7.99 -28.60
C ARG A 449 -22.41 -6.70 -28.44
N SER A 450 -22.72 -6.28 -27.22
CA SER A 450 -23.46 -5.05 -26.93
C SER A 450 -22.81 -4.31 -25.76
N SER A 451 -22.97 -2.98 -25.72
CA SER A 451 -22.48 -2.13 -24.65
C SER A 451 -23.02 -2.55 -23.28
N ARG A 452 -24.28 -3.02 -23.19
CA ARG A 452 -24.85 -3.48 -21.92
C ARG A 452 -24.13 -4.70 -21.35
N VAL A 453 -23.86 -5.72 -22.19
CA VAL A 453 -23.10 -6.91 -21.77
C VAL A 453 -21.69 -6.52 -21.37
N PHE A 454 -21.08 -5.58 -22.08
CA PHE A 454 -19.77 -5.04 -21.76
C PHE A 454 -19.73 -4.38 -20.38
N VAL A 455 -20.72 -3.53 -20.07
CA VAL A 455 -20.84 -2.88 -18.75
C VAL A 455 -21.02 -3.91 -17.63
N VAL A 456 -21.91 -4.90 -17.82
CA VAL A 456 -22.11 -5.98 -16.83
C VAL A 456 -20.83 -6.78 -16.62
N SER A 457 -20.07 -7.07 -17.68
CA SER A 457 -18.77 -7.74 -17.59
C SER A 457 -17.78 -6.91 -16.77
N GLY A 458 -17.80 -5.58 -16.96
CA GLY A 458 -17.01 -4.64 -16.14
C GLY A 458 -17.42 -4.65 -14.66
N MET A 459 -18.70 -4.72 -14.36
CA MET A 459 -19.17 -4.85 -12.97
C MET A 459 -18.69 -6.17 -12.34
N MET A 460 -18.59 -7.25 -13.10
CA MET A 460 -17.98 -8.50 -12.63
C MET A 460 -16.50 -8.32 -12.29
N THR A 461 -15.71 -7.66 -13.15
CA THR A 461 -14.29 -7.37 -12.82
C THR A 461 -14.16 -6.42 -11.62
N ALA A 462 -15.14 -5.57 -11.35
CA ALA A 462 -15.12 -4.67 -10.20
C ALA A 462 -15.19 -5.45 -8.86
N VAL A 463 -15.84 -6.63 -8.83
CA VAL A 463 -15.85 -7.53 -7.65
C VAL A 463 -14.44 -8.06 -7.36
N GLY A 464 -13.60 -8.22 -8.38
CA GLY A 464 -12.19 -8.59 -8.27
C GLY A 464 -11.36 -7.64 -7.39
N GLY A 465 -11.85 -6.42 -7.14
CA GLY A 465 -11.24 -5.49 -6.17
C GLY A 465 -11.06 -6.05 -4.75
N LEU A 466 -11.86 -7.08 -4.36
CA LEU A 466 -11.64 -7.82 -3.12
C LEU A 466 -10.28 -8.53 -3.09
N GLY A 467 -9.78 -8.98 -4.24
CA GLY A 467 -8.52 -9.71 -4.38
C GLY A 467 -7.32 -8.88 -3.93
N SER A 468 -7.25 -7.61 -4.30
CA SER A 468 -6.17 -6.70 -3.88
C SER A 468 -6.16 -6.48 -2.36
N ALA A 469 -7.30 -6.11 -1.76
CA ALA A 469 -7.41 -5.88 -0.33
C ALA A 469 -7.10 -7.14 0.50
N THR A 470 -7.62 -8.30 0.06
CA THR A 470 -7.39 -9.58 0.72
C THR A 470 -5.94 -10.04 0.55
N GLY A 471 -5.38 -9.94 -0.67
CA GLY A 471 -3.99 -10.30 -0.98
C GLY A 471 -2.99 -9.55 -0.10
N GLN A 472 -3.14 -8.24 -0.01
CA GLN A 472 -2.27 -7.40 0.84
C GLN A 472 -2.43 -7.69 2.33
N ALA A 473 -3.66 -7.93 2.80
CA ALA A 473 -3.88 -8.38 4.17
C ALA A 473 -3.22 -9.75 4.46
N MET A 474 -3.33 -10.70 3.51
CA MET A 474 -2.68 -12.01 3.62
C MET A 474 -1.16 -11.87 3.69
N ILE A 475 -0.56 -11.05 2.83
CA ILE A 475 0.89 -10.79 2.82
C ILE A 475 1.36 -10.34 4.20
N THR A 476 0.67 -9.38 4.80
CA THR A 476 1.04 -8.83 6.12
C THR A 476 0.79 -9.80 7.28
N LYS A 477 -0.07 -10.82 7.11
CA LYS A 477 -0.31 -11.88 8.10
C LYS A 477 0.79 -12.95 8.14
N HIS A 478 1.63 -13.05 7.11
CA HIS A 478 2.66 -14.09 7.00
C HIS A 478 3.96 -13.75 7.72
N VAL A 479 4.17 -12.47 8.08
CA VAL A 479 5.42 -11.98 8.67
C VAL A 479 5.17 -11.20 9.95
N PRO A 480 6.15 -11.14 10.87
CA PRO A 480 6.07 -10.30 12.06
C PRO A 480 6.04 -8.82 11.70
N SER A 481 5.47 -7.98 12.59
CA SER A 481 5.23 -6.55 12.37
C SER A 481 6.50 -5.76 12.01
N GLU A 482 7.67 -6.17 12.55
CA GLU A 482 8.98 -5.53 12.33
C GLU A 482 9.49 -5.69 10.88
N ARG A 483 8.92 -6.63 10.11
CA ARG A 483 9.32 -6.94 8.72
C ARG A 483 8.25 -6.59 7.67
N VAL A 484 7.09 -6.12 8.12
CA VAL A 484 5.97 -5.78 7.21
C VAL A 484 6.37 -4.71 6.20
N GLY A 485 7.05 -3.65 6.64
CA GLY A 485 7.49 -2.57 5.75
C GLY A 485 8.52 -3.04 4.72
N GLN A 486 9.45 -3.91 5.11
CA GLN A 486 10.42 -4.52 4.20
C GLN A 486 9.73 -5.34 3.11
N LEU A 487 8.76 -6.16 3.50
CA LEU A 487 8.02 -7.03 2.59
C LEU A 487 7.14 -6.22 1.64
N LEU A 488 6.36 -5.28 2.16
CA LEU A 488 5.54 -4.38 1.35
C LEU A 488 6.38 -3.47 0.46
N GLY A 489 7.59 -3.08 0.90
CA GLY A 489 8.56 -2.36 0.09
C GLY A 489 9.02 -3.17 -1.14
N ALA A 490 9.27 -4.47 -0.97
CA ALA A 490 9.60 -5.37 -2.08
C ALA A 490 8.43 -5.50 -3.08
N ILE A 491 7.21 -5.62 -2.57
CA ILE A 491 5.99 -5.66 -3.40
C ILE A 491 5.78 -4.32 -4.10
N GLY A 492 6.02 -3.20 -3.43
CA GLY A 492 5.96 -1.88 -4.04
C GLY A 492 6.93 -1.70 -5.20
N MET A 493 8.12 -2.30 -5.14
CA MET A 493 9.03 -2.34 -6.28
C MET A 493 8.41 -3.12 -7.47
N MET A 494 7.76 -4.25 -7.21
CA MET A 494 7.06 -5.01 -8.26
C MET A 494 5.90 -4.21 -8.84
N HIS A 495 5.14 -3.50 -8.01
CA HIS A 495 4.07 -2.61 -8.45
C HIS A 495 4.59 -1.44 -9.31
N ALA A 496 5.71 -0.82 -8.93
CA ALA A 496 6.33 0.24 -9.71
C ALA A 496 6.80 -0.26 -11.08
N LEU A 497 7.39 -1.46 -11.14
CA LEU A 497 7.77 -2.11 -12.40
C LEU A 497 6.53 -2.47 -13.24
N ALA A 498 5.48 -3.00 -12.63
CA ALA A 498 4.24 -3.33 -13.33
C ALA A 498 3.56 -2.09 -13.93
N ARG A 499 3.62 -0.94 -13.27
CA ARG A 499 3.12 0.34 -13.83
C ARG A 499 3.90 0.84 -15.03
N VAL A 500 5.17 0.44 -15.18
CA VAL A 500 5.98 0.75 -16.37
C VAL A 500 5.74 -0.27 -17.46
N LEU A 501 5.84 -1.55 -17.14
CA LEU A 501 5.76 -2.65 -18.12
C LEU A 501 4.33 -2.94 -18.58
N GLY A 502 3.35 -2.78 -17.69
CA GLY A 502 1.95 -3.06 -17.98
C GLY A 502 1.42 -2.28 -19.18
N PRO A 503 1.47 -0.93 -19.19
CA PRO A 503 1.02 -0.15 -20.34
C PRO A 503 1.75 -0.50 -21.64
N VAL A 504 3.05 -0.81 -21.60
CA VAL A 504 3.81 -1.24 -22.79
C VAL A 504 3.25 -2.55 -23.34
N LEU A 505 3.02 -3.53 -22.48
CA LEU A 505 2.48 -4.83 -22.86
C LEU A 505 1.05 -4.71 -23.41
N PHE A 506 0.16 -4.05 -22.66
CA PHE A 506 -1.25 -3.97 -23.01
C PHE A 506 -1.49 -3.10 -24.23
N ASN A 507 -0.87 -1.92 -24.32
CA ASN A 507 -0.97 -1.06 -25.51
C ASN A 507 -0.27 -1.70 -26.72
N GLY A 508 0.84 -2.40 -26.53
CA GLY A 508 1.52 -3.14 -27.59
C GLY A 508 0.64 -4.22 -28.20
N VAL A 509 0.03 -5.07 -27.37
CA VAL A 509 -0.91 -6.11 -27.86
C VAL A 509 -2.12 -5.47 -28.53
N TYR A 510 -2.69 -4.40 -27.96
CA TYR A 510 -3.81 -3.70 -28.58
C TYR A 510 -3.43 -3.15 -29.96
N ALA A 511 -2.27 -2.50 -30.08
CA ALA A 511 -1.79 -1.96 -31.36
C ALA A 511 -1.56 -3.04 -32.44
N LEU A 512 -1.13 -4.23 -32.03
CA LEU A 512 -0.92 -5.37 -32.94
C LEU A 512 -2.23 -6.04 -33.36
N THR A 513 -3.27 -5.99 -32.52
CA THR A 513 -4.51 -6.74 -32.73
C THR A 513 -5.65 -5.85 -33.27
N VAL A 514 -5.55 -4.55 -33.12
CA VAL A 514 -6.59 -3.60 -33.55
C VAL A 514 -6.84 -3.67 -35.06
N GLY A 515 -8.10 -3.81 -35.44
CA GLY A 515 -8.50 -3.95 -36.84
C GLY A 515 -8.52 -5.39 -37.39
N HIS A 516 -7.90 -6.36 -36.70
CA HIS A 516 -7.94 -7.77 -37.06
C HIS A 516 -8.65 -8.61 -36.00
N PHE A 517 -8.33 -8.36 -34.73
CA PHE A 517 -8.91 -9.04 -33.58
C PHE A 517 -8.97 -8.08 -32.39
N ASP A 518 -9.94 -7.17 -32.41
CA ASP A 518 -10.06 -6.09 -31.43
C ASP A 518 -10.21 -6.60 -29.97
N GLN A 519 -10.74 -7.83 -29.78
CA GLN A 519 -10.89 -8.48 -28.48
C GLN A 519 -9.58 -9.10 -27.94
N GLY A 520 -8.49 -9.09 -28.68
CA GLY A 520 -7.20 -9.71 -28.29
C GLY A 520 -6.67 -9.24 -26.94
N ILE A 521 -6.93 -7.96 -26.61
CA ILE A 521 -6.58 -7.37 -25.30
C ILE A 521 -7.31 -8.03 -24.12
N PHE A 522 -8.58 -8.39 -24.29
CA PHE A 522 -9.36 -9.04 -23.25
C PHE A 522 -9.01 -10.51 -23.09
N VAL A 523 -8.56 -11.17 -24.15
CA VAL A 523 -7.98 -12.52 -24.09
C VAL A 523 -6.70 -12.49 -23.27
N LEU A 524 -5.82 -11.51 -23.51
CA LEU A 524 -4.62 -11.31 -22.70
C LEU A 524 -4.99 -11.08 -21.22
N LEU A 525 -5.96 -10.21 -20.96
CA LEU A 525 -6.41 -9.88 -19.61
C LEU A 525 -6.96 -11.13 -18.89
N ALA A 526 -7.83 -11.89 -19.55
CA ALA A 526 -8.37 -13.15 -19.02
C ALA A 526 -7.27 -14.19 -18.77
N SER A 527 -6.26 -14.27 -19.65
CA SER A 527 -5.12 -15.19 -19.50
C SER A 527 -4.26 -14.83 -18.30
N VAL A 528 -4.00 -13.54 -18.09
CA VAL A 528 -3.20 -13.02 -16.95
C VAL A 528 -3.92 -13.25 -15.62
N PHE A 529 -5.22 -12.99 -15.55
CA PHE A 529 -6.01 -13.30 -14.34
C PHE A 529 -6.21 -14.80 -14.15
N GLY A 530 -6.35 -15.58 -15.23
CA GLY A 530 -6.39 -17.03 -15.18
C GLY A 530 -5.10 -17.62 -14.61
N PHE A 531 -3.94 -17.11 -15.02
CA PHE A 531 -2.66 -17.48 -14.44
C PHE A 531 -2.58 -17.13 -12.94
N ALA A 532 -3.02 -15.93 -12.54
CA ALA A 532 -3.08 -15.55 -11.13
C ALA A 532 -3.99 -16.49 -10.32
N LEU A 533 -5.14 -16.88 -10.89
CA LEU A 533 -6.03 -17.87 -10.26
C LEU A 533 -5.34 -19.22 -10.06
N VAL A 534 -4.63 -19.72 -11.06
CA VAL A 534 -3.84 -20.97 -10.93
C VAL A 534 -2.78 -20.84 -9.84
N VAL A 535 -2.03 -19.74 -9.82
CA VAL A 535 -1.02 -19.48 -8.78
C VAL A 535 -1.65 -19.42 -7.38
N SER A 536 -2.89 -18.95 -7.25
CA SER A 536 -3.58 -18.89 -5.95
C SER A 536 -3.80 -20.26 -5.30
N PHE A 537 -3.86 -21.34 -6.07
CA PHE A 537 -3.97 -22.70 -5.52
C PHE A 537 -2.69 -23.19 -4.84
N ALA A 538 -1.54 -22.56 -5.10
CA ALA A 538 -0.30 -22.85 -4.38
C ALA A 538 -0.29 -22.28 -2.94
N ILE A 539 -1.20 -21.38 -2.61
CA ILE A 539 -1.28 -20.73 -1.29
C ILE A 539 -1.93 -21.71 -0.30
N LYS A 540 -1.22 -22.00 0.79
CA LYS A 540 -1.71 -22.82 1.91
C LYS A 540 -2.15 -21.90 3.05
N PRO A 541 -3.32 -22.17 3.69
CA PRO A 541 -3.74 -21.45 4.88
C PRO A 541 -2.87 -21.81 6.09
N TYR A 542 -2.93 -20.96 7.13
CA TYR A 542 -2.28 -21.15 8.43
C TYR A 542 -0.76 -21.31 8.38
N VAL A 543 -0.11 -20.66 7.44
CA VAL A 543 1.35 -20.59 7.36
C VAL A 543 1.80 -19.21 7.83
N VAL A 544 2.73 -19.17 8.78
CA VAL A 544 3.27 -17.95 9.36
C VAL A 544 4.77 -18.10 9.58
N TRP A 545 5.46 -16.98 9.73
CA TRP A 545 6.83 -16.97 10.21
C TRP A 545 6.83 -17.42 11.67
N GLU A 546 7.55 -18.49 12.01
CA GLU A 546 7.70 -18.96 13.36
C GLU A 546 8.70 -18.04 14.08
N ASP A 547 8.23 -17.31 15.10
CA ASP A 547 9.12 -16.51 15.94
C ASP A 547 9.99 -17.46 16.78
N GLU A 548 11.26 -17.10 16.99
CA GLU A 548 12.13 -17.78 17.95
C GLU A 548 11.45 -17.81 19.33
N PRO A 549 11.53 -18.93 20.08
CA PRO A 549 10.98 -19.01 21.42
C PRO A 549 11.40 -17.82 22.28
N GLU A 550 10.50 -17.29 23.10
CA GLU A 550 10.76 -16.13 23.96
C GLU A 550 11.96 -16.33 24.91
N ASP A 551 12.33 -17.58 25.23
CA ASP A 551 13.49 -17.92 26.07
C ASP A 551 14.85 -17.53 25.44
N GLU A 552 14.96 -17.44 24.11
CA GLU A 552 16.19 -16.96 23.46
C GLU A 552 16.23 -15.42 23.31
N ARG A 553 15.13 -14.72 23.61
CA ARG A 553 15.04 -13.25 23.58
C ARG A 553 15.39 -12.58 24.90
N ARG A 554 15.87 -13.31 25.92
CA ARG A 554 16.37 -12.67 27.14
C ARG A 554 17.50 -11.73 26.78
N PRO A 555 17.41 -10.43 27.09
CA PRO A 555 18.53 -9.53 26.87
C PRO A 555 19.71 -10.03 27.70
N LEU A 556 20.87 -10.09 27.07
CA LEU A 556 22.18 -10.46 27.68
C LEU A 556 22.57 -9.62 28.92
N ASN A 557 21.76 -8.65 29.32
CA ASN A 557 21.99 -7.76 30.46
C ASN A 557 21.52 -8.30 31.82
N GLN A 558 21.07 -9.56 31.94
CA GLN A 558 20.73 -10.14 33.26
C GLN A 558 21.82 -11.09 33.80
N THR A 559 23.00 -11.15 33.18
CA THR A 559 24.13 -11.96 33.68
C THR A 559 25.18 -11.15 34.43
N GLU A 560 24.93 -9.88 34.75
CA GLU A 560 25.90 -9.02 35.49
C GLU A 560 25.47 -8.66 36.93
N GLU A 561 24.52 -9.36 37.55
CA GLU A 561 24.24 -9.17 38.98
C GLU A 561 24.64 -10.38 39.84
N ALA A 562 25.85 -10.88 39.65
CA ALA A 562 26.48 -11.79 40.62
C ALA A 562 27.99 -11.53 40.74
N PHE A 563 28.39 -10.27 40.73
CA PHE A 563 29.73 -9.90 41.25
C PHE A 563 29.53 -9.04 42.49
N THR A 564 29.61 -9.69 43.65
CA THR A 564 29.77 -9.04 44.95
C THR A 564 31.10 -8.30 44.95
N VAL A 565 31.01 -6.98 45.01
CA VAL A 565 32.16 -6.10 45.30
C VAL A 565 32.39 -6.14 46.83
N PRO A 566 33.61 -6.42 47.32
CA PRO A 566 33.96 -6.21 48.73
C PRO A 566 34.10 -4.72 49.01
N ASP A 567 33.60 -4.33 50.18
CA ASP A 567 33.72 -3.00 50.80
C ASP A 567 35.14 -2.39 50.65
N GLY A 568 35.20 -1.12 50.28
CA GLY A 568 36.41 -0.33 50.37
C GLY A 568 36.39 1.03 49.67
N GLN A 569 35.93 2.04 50.40
CA GLN A 569 36.35 3.44 50.32
C GLN A 569 36.05 4.30 49.08
N VAL A 570 35.20 5.30 49.35
CA VAL A 570 35.00 6.58 48.66
C VAL A 570 36.30 7.43 48.64
N PRO A 571 36.57 8.25 47.60
CA PRO A 571 36.36 9.67 47.81
C PRO A 571 35.54 10.37 46.72
N LEU A 572 34.78 11.36 47.20
CA LEU A 572 34.13 12.45 46.51
C LEU A 572 35.13 13.28 45.70
N ASP A 573 34.80 13.67 44.51
CA ASP A 573 35.14 14.98 43.97
C ASP A 573 34.07 15.52 43.03
N GLU A 574 33.88 16.80 43.17
CA GLU A 574 32.87 17.71 42.64
C GLU A 574 33.09 18.07 41.16
N GLU A 575 32.03 18.64 40.62
CA GLU A 575 31.97 19.59 39.48
C GLU A 575 32.16 19.06 38.07
N ASP A 576 31.05 19.10 37.26
CA ASP A 576 30.87 20.14 36.25
C ASP A 576 29.45 20.14 35.65
N GLN A 577 28.76 21.19 35.96
CA GLN A 577 27.65 21.71 35.14
C GLN A 577 28.23 22.21 33.82
N VAL A 578 27.64 21.88 32.67
CA VAL A 578 27.39 22.80 31.55
C VAL A 578 26.37 22.21 30.56
N ARG A 579 25.30 22.89 30.43
CA ARG A 579 24.39 23.18 29.32
C ARG A 579 24.87 22.77 27.90
N PHE A 580 24.06 22.06 27.16
CA PHE A 580 23.32 22.59 25.99
C PHE A 580 22.22 21.60 25.62
#